data_1a44145bc79299427e7c6b717a5a46ae
#
_entry.id   1a44145bc79299427e7c6b717a5a46ae
#
_cell.length_a   1.000
_cell.length_b   1.000
_cell.length_c   1.000
_cell.angle_alpha   90.00
_cell.angle_beta   90.00
_cell.angle_gamma   90.00
#
_symmetry.space_group_name_H-M   'P 1'
#
loop_
_entity.id
_entity.type
_entity.pdbx_description
1 polymer ?
#
loop_
_entity_poly.entity_id
_entity_poly.type
_entity_poly.pdbx_seq_one_letter_code
_entity_poly.pdbx_strand_id
1 'polypeptide(L)'
;MQLKERFILCITTIAAFINLFAVEKAAAQEDANRYTMRSNMIGIGATNRLETYLSPFEYTGTEVRFLHESMRLTKMMNGRISTQQFFEGNMSISRSPSHDANFLAGDFDWRIAWHYNWEPAENLRILGGLQTGASIGAVYNTRNGNNPAQAKFSTDIAASAMAVYRFTLLNRLFAVRYQFDMPLIGLMFSPAFGQSYYEMFSLGHYDHNVCATWAGNAPTFRNLLTLEAPLGSGTLRIGWRGDIRQSHVNHLKSHTWSNLFMIGYVKHFRLVKHSDGDSHKYIL
;
A
#
# COMPACT_ATOMS: atom_id res chain seq x y z
N MET A 1 11.09 33.08 -10.00
CA MET A 1 11.33 33.14 -8.56
C MET A 1 10.27 32.41 -7.75
N GLN A 2 8.99 32.57 -8.02
CA GLN A 2 7.88 31.92 -7.28
C GLN A 2 7.85 30.37 -7.35
N LEU A 3 8.33 29.74 -8.39
CA LEU A 3 8.24 28.29 -8.57
C LEU A 3 9.27 27.52 -7.71
N LYS A 4 10.47 28.08 -7.56
CA LYS A 4 11.51 27.53 -6.69
C LYS A 4 11.07 27.53 -5.22
N GLU A 5 10.36 28.55 -4.82
CA GLU A 5 9.80 28.68 -3.45
C GLU A 5 8.66 27.69 -3.21
N ARG A 6 7.78 27.44 -4.20
CA ARG A 6 6.69 26.46 -4.10
C ARG A 6 7.21 25.01 -4.07
N PHE A 7 8.25 24.74 -4.85
CA PHE A 7 8.90 23.40 -4.84
C PHE A 7 9.63 23.13 -3.51
N ILE A 8 10.33 24.15 -2.99
CA ILE A 8 10.97 24.10 -1.66
C ILE A 8 9.91 23.93 -0.57
N LEU A 9 8.77 24.62 -0.68
CA LEU A 9 7.65 24.50 0.27
C LEU A 9 7.04 23.08 0.24
N CYS A 10 6.88 22.47 -0.93
CA CYS A 10 6.43 21.08 -1.04
C CYS A 10 7.43 20.09 -0.41
N ILE A 11 8.72 20.25 -0.68
CA ILE A 11 9.76 19.39 -0.09
C ILE A 11 9.87 19.59 1.41
N THR A 12 9.77 20.82 1.90
CA THR A 12 9.79 21.11 3.35
C THR A 12 8.55 20.61 4.04
N THR A 13 7.37 20.64 3.38
CA THR A 13 6.14 20.07 3.93
C THR A 13 6.22 18.55 3.99
N ILE A 14 6.75 17.89 2.97
CA ILE A 14 7.00 16.44 2.96
C ILE A 14 8.06 16.08 4.01
N ALA A 15 9.15 16.85 4.12
CA ALA A 15 10.19 16.65 5.14
C ALA A 15 9.67 16.90 6.55
N ALA A 16 8.79 17.89 6.76
CA ALA A 16 8.12 18.14 8.03
C ALA A 16 7.16 17.00 8.39
N PHE A 17 6.42 16.45 7.41
CA PHE A 17 5.60 15.26 7.60
C PHE A 17 6.45 14.05 7.99
N ILE A 18 7.57 13.82 7.33
CA ILE A 18 8.52 12.74 7.65
C ILE A 18 9.13 12.93 9.05
N ASN A 19 9.46 14.17 9.43
CA ASN A 19 9.99 14.49 10.77
C ASN A 19 8.93 14.36 11.88
N LEU A 20 7.66 14.68 11.63
CA LEU A 20 6.58 14.43 12.60
C LEU A 20 6.49 12.94 13.00
N PHE A 21 6.74 12.04 12.05
CA PHE A 21 6.79 10.59 12.31
C PHE A 21 8.11 10.12 12.95
N ALA A 22 9.19 10.87 12.79
CA ALA A 22 10.48 10.55 13.43
C ALA A 22 10.51 10.89 14.92
N VAL A 23 9.78 11.92 15.35
CA VAL A 23 9.68 12.33 16.76
C VAL A 23 8.90 11.30 17.61
N GLU A 24 7.91 10.58 17.03
CA GLU A 24 7.25 9.48 17.73
C GLU A 24 8.18 8.29 18.06
N LYS A 25 9.28 8.11 17.31
CA LYS A 25 10.26 7.06 17.61
C LYS A 25 11.02 7.28 18.92
N ALA A 26 11.25 8.50 19.33
CA ALA A 26 12.01 8.83 20.54
C ALA A 26 11.17 8.66 21.82
N ALA A 27 9.86 8.93 21.76
CA ALA A 27 8.94 8.76 22.89
C ALA A 27 8.45 7.31 23.10
N ALA A 28 8.68 6.43 22.12
CA ALA A 28 8.17 5.05 22.12
C ALA A 28 9.06 4.05 22.88
N GLN A 29 10.16 4.50 23.47
CA GLN A 29 11.17 3.60 24.05
C GLN A 29 10.89 3.16 25.50
N GLU A 30 9.83 3.65 26.13
CA GLU A 30 9.62 3.46 27.57
C GLU A 30 8.61 2.39 27.99
N ASP A 31 7.96 1.64 27.07
CA ASP A 31 6.93 0.69 27.46
C ASP A 31 7.10 -0.75 27.00
N ALA A 32 7.29 -1.55 28.01
CA ALA A 32 7.76 -2.93 28.02
C ALA A 32 6.77 -4.03 27.60
N ASN A 33 5.59 -3.73 27.08
CA ASN A 33 4.57 -4.75 26.76
C ASN A 33 3.87 -4.52 25.40
N ARG A 34 4.63 -4.31 24.33
CA ARG A 34 4.03 -4.14 23.01
C ARG A 34 4.26 -5.38 22.14
N TYR A 35 3.17 -6.06 21.81
CA TYR A 35 3.19 -7.07 20.77
C TYR A 35 3.34 -6.37 19.42
N THR A 36 4.33 -6.79 18.66
CA THR A 36 4.53 -6.36 17.26
C THR A 36 4.44 -7.59 16.37
N MET A 37 3.49 -7.58 15.45
CA MET A 37 3.42 -8.53 14.36
C MET A 37 4.26 -7.99 13.19
N ARG A 38 5.10 -8.84 12.60
CA ARG A 38 5.78 -8.56 11.33
C ARG A 38 5.53 -9.69 10.36
N SER A 39 5.19 -9.34 9.12
CA SER A 39 4.95 -10.30 8.05
C SER A 39 5.72 -9.88 6.81
N ASN A 40 6.30 -10.88 6.12
CA ASN A 40 6.84 -10.71 4.79
C ASN A 40 6.13 -11.71 3.87
N MET A 41 5.62 -11.21 2.75
CA MET A 41 4.94 -12.02 1.76
C MET A 41 5.50 -11.73 0.37
N ILE A 42 5.52 -12.74 -0.46
CA ILE A 42 5.75 -12.61 -1.90
C ILE A 42 4.52 -13.13 -2.64
N GLY A 43 4.21 -12.50 -3.75
CA GLY A 43 3.06 -12.87 -4.57
C GLY A 43 3.39 -12.87 -6.04
N ILE A 44 2.62 -13.67 -6.76
CA ILE A 44 2.63 -13.70 -8.22
C ILE A 44 1.19 -13.86 -8.73
N GLY A 45 0.90 -13.23 -9.87
CA GLY A 45 -0.41 -13.36 -10.46
C GLY A 45 -0.60 -12.54 -11.72
N ALA A 46 -1.86 -12.42 -12.12
CA ALA A 46 -2.25 -11.72 -13.33
C ALA A 46 -2.41 -10.22 -13.08
N THR A 47 -2.02 -9.42 -14.07
CA THR A 47 -2.27 -7.98 -14.11
C THR A 47 -2.85 -7.56 -15.46
N ASN A 48 -3.75 -6.58 -15.43
CA ASN A 48 -4.26 -5.86 -16.58
C ASN A 48 -3.97 -4.38 -16.37
N ARG A 49 -3.38 -3.73 -17.38
CA ARG A 49 -2.94 -2.35 -17.29
C ARG A 49 -3.33 -1.55 -18.54
N LEU A 50 -3.95 -0.41 -18.32
CA LEU A 50 -4.16 0.64 -19.32
C LEU A 50 -3.41 1.90 -18.90
N GLU A 51 -2.72 2.53 -19.84
CA GLU A 51 -2.07 3.82 -19.65
C GLU A 51 -2.17 4.62 -20.93
N THR A 52 -3.21 5.46 -21.02
CA THR A 52 -3.52 6.17 -22.26
C THR A 52 -2.50 7.25 -22.63
N TYR A 53 -1.62 7.63 -21.73
CA TYR A 53 -0.44 8.45 -22.05
C TYR A 53 0.53 7.71 -22.96
N LEU A 54 0.65 6.38 -22.82
CA LEU A 54 1.60 5.56 -23.56
C LEU A 54 0.94 4.77 -24.70
N SER A 55 -0.30 4.31 -24.51
CA SER A 55 -1.03 3.48 -25.46
C SER A 55 -2.53 3.48 -25.16
N PRO A 56 -3.40 3.50 -26.18
CA PRO A 56 -4.84 3.40 -25.98
C PRO A 56 -5.32 1.96 -25.68
N PHE A 57 -4.43 0.97 -25.73
CA PHE A 57 -4.78 -0.45 -25.57
C PHE A 57 -4.53 -0.93 -24.15
N GLU A 58 -5.28 -1.93 -23.72
CA GLU A 58 -5.05 -2.67 -22.49
C GLU A 58 -3.96 -3.73 -22.70
N TYR A 59 -3.07 -3.82 -21.72
CA TYR A 59 -1.96 -4.77 -21.69
C TYR A 59 -2.20 -5.78 -20.57
N THR A 60 -2.15 -7.06 -20.89
CA THR A 60 -2.32 -8.15 -19.93
C THR A 60 -1.00 -8.87 -19.68
N GLY A 61 -0.78 -9.32 -18.45
CA GLY A 61 0.48 -9.99 -18.14
C GLY A 61 0.59 -10.51 -16.73
N THR A 62 1.84 -10.62 -16.28
CA THR A 62 2.18 -11.15 -14.97
C THR A 62 2.79 -10.07 -14.09
N GLU A 63 2.43 -10.10 -12.82
CA GLU A 63 2.98 -9.25 -11.77
C GLU A 63 3.58 -10.11 -10.66
N VAL A 64 4.73 -9.66 -10.15
CA VAL A 64 5.34 -10.15 -8.92
C VAL A 64 5.32 -9.03 -7.90
N ARG A 65 4.97 -9.34 -6.64
CA ARG A 65 4.85 -8.37 -5.55
C ARG A 65 5.53 -8.87 -4.29
N PHE A 66 6.25 -7.98 -3.63
CA PHE A 66 6.71 -8.13 -2.27
C PHE A 66 5.89 -7.23 -1.34
N LEU A 67 5.49 -7.75 -0.19
CA LEU A 67 4.75 -7.04 0.83
C LEU A 67 5.38 -7.27 2.20
N HIS A 68 5.82 -6.19 2.83
CA HIS A 68 6.19 -6.15 4.24
C HIS A 68 5.10 -5.47 5.05
N GLU A 69 4.64 -6.12 6.10
CA GLU A 69 3.66 -5.58 7.03
C GLU A 69 4.23 -5.57 8.44
N SER A 70 4.00 -4.48 9.16
CA SER A 70 4.24 -4.38 10.60
C SER A 70 2.99 -3.82 11.28
N MET A 71 2.52 -4.48 12.33
CA MET A 71 1.35 -4.06 13.09
C MET A 71 1.64 -4.12 14.59
N ARG A 72 1.20 -3.10 15.32
CA ARG A 72 1.36 -3.02 16.78
C ARG A 72 0.16 -2.35 17.44
N LEU A 73 -0.15 -2.74 18.68
CA LEU A 73 -1.06 -1.98 19.53
C LEU A 73 -0.35 -0.73 20.07
N THR A 74 -1.11 0.35 20.20
CA THR A 74 -0.65 1.60 20.81
C THR A 74 -1.27 1.73 22.22
N LYS A 75 -0.75 2.66 23.03
CA LYS A 75 -1.38 3.02 24.32
C LYS A 75 -2.62 3.90 24.17
N MET A 76 -2.87 4.41 22.97
CA MET A 76 -4.00 5.30 22.73
C MET A 76 -5.33 4.58 23.03
N MET A 77 -6.25 5.30 23.63
CA MET A 77 -7.59 4.81 24.02
C MET A 77 -7.55 3.48 24.79
N ASN A 78 -6.64 3.38 25.80
CA ASN A 78 -6.46 2.17 26.62
C ASN A 78 -6.10 0.91 25.79
N GLY A 79 -5.27 1.05 24.77
CA GLY A 79 -4.84 -0.08 23.94
C GLY A 79 -5.82 -0.47 22.84
N ARG A 80 -6.87 0.32 22.58
CA ARG A 80 -7.84 0.04 21.51
C ARG A 80 -7.43 0.54 20.14
N ILE A 81 -6.34 1.29 20.03
CA ILE A 81 -5.80 1.73 18.74
C ILE A 81 -4.59 0.90 18.38
N SER A 82 -4.59 0.34 17.17
CA SER A 82 -3.40 -0.26 16.54
C SER A 82 -2.87 0.60 15.40
N THR A 83 -1.56 0.56 15.22
CA THR A 83 -0.92 1.10 14.02
C THR A 83 -0.48 -0.05 13.14
N GLN A 84 -0.67 0.12 11.84
CA GLN A 84 -0.23 -0.83 10.82
C GLN A 84 0.58 -0.08 9.78
N GLN A 85 1.67 -0.66 9.33
CA GLN A 85 2.54 -0.11 8.30
C GLN A 85 2.77 -1.14 7.22
N PHE A 86 2.64 -0.72 5.97
CA PHE A 86 2.95 -1.51 4.79
C PHE A 86 4.08 -0.88 3.98
N PHE A 87 4.93 -1.76 3.46
CA PHE A 87 5.85 -1.49 2.35
C PHE A 87 5.57 -2.52 1.28
N GLU A 88 5.16 -2.08 0.11
CA GLU A 88 4.92 -2.95 -1.03
C GLU A 88 5.80 -2.52 -2.20
N GLY A 89 6.41 -3.48 -2.88
CA GLY A 89 7.08 -3.28 -4.15
C GLY A 89 6.54 -4.28 -5.16
N ASN A 90 6.23 -3.83 -6.37
CA ASN A 90 5.79 -4.72 -7.44
C ASN A 90 6.54 -4.45 -8.75
N MET A 91 6.61 -5.48 -9.57
CA MET A 91 7.09 -5.43 -10.95
C MET A 91 6.15 -6.23 -11.82
N SER A 92 5.87 -5.73 -13.03
CA SER A 92 5.02 -6.42 -13.98
C SER A 92 5.53 -6.31 -15.42
N ILE A 93 5.25 -7.35 -16.19
CA ILE A 93 5.43 -7.39 -17.64
C ILE A 93 4.09 -7.73 -18.24
N SER A 94 3.56 -6.84 -19.07
CA SER A 94 2.28 -7.00 -19.73
C SER A 94 2.44 -6.81 -21.23
N ARG A 95 1.69 -7.56 -22.03
CA ARG A 95 1.77 -7.53 -23.51
C ARG A 95 0.53 -6.85 -24.08
N SER A 96 0.74 -6.17 -25.21
CA SER A 96 -0.34 -5.63 -26.04
C SER A 96 -1.21 -6.74 -26.62
N PRO A 97 -2.46 -6.46 -27.02
CA PRO A 97 -3.31 -7.45 -27.71
C PRO A 97 -2.69 -8.01 -29.01
N SER A 98 -1.91 -7.20 -29.72
CA SER A 98 -1.19 -7.60 -30.94
C SER A 98 0.15 -8.31 -30.68
N HIS A 99 0.58 -8.42 -29.42
CA HIS A 99 1.86 -9.00 -28.99
C HIS A 99 3.13 -8.32 -29.54
N ASP A 100 3.02 -7.10 -30.05
CA ASP A 100 4.10 -6.33 -30.67
C ASP A 100 4.73 -5.29 -29.72
N ALA A 101 4.16 -5.12 -28.54
CA ALA A 101 4.63 -4.19 -27.52
C ALA A 101 4.45 -4.76 -26.11
N ASN A 102 5.31 -4.31 -25.19
CA ASN A 102 5.20 -4.65 -23.77
C ASN A 102 5.14 -3.38 -22.92
N PHE A 103 4.40 -3.44 -21.82
CA PHE A 103 4.56 -2.57 -20.68
C PHE A 103 5.47 -3.26 -19.65
N LEU A 104 6.54 -2.58 -19.27
CA LEU A 104 7.34 -2.87 -18.11
C LEU A 104 6.96 -1.87 -17.03
N ALA A 105 6.49 -2.31 -15.90
CA ALA A 105 6.07 -1.40 -14.83
C ALA A 105 6.60 -1.85 -13.48
N GLY A 106 6.88 -0.87 -12.63
CA GLY A 106 7.23 -1.10 -11.24
C GLY A 106 6.70 0.03 -10.37
N ASP A 107 6.17 -0.34 -9.20
CA ASP A 107 5.64 0.59 -8.22
C ASP A 107 6.14 0.24 -6.83
N PHE A 108 6.36 1.25 -6.01
CA PHE A 108 6.62 1.13 -4.58
C PHE A 108 5.55 1.92 -3.82
N ASP A 109 4.91 1.26 -2.86
CA ASP A 109 3.88 1.82 -2.00
C ASP A 109 4.34 1.79 -0.55
N TRP A 110 4.22 2.91 0.15
CA TRP A 110 4.34 2.98 1.60
C TRP A 110 3.04 3.50 2.20
N ARG A 111 2.51 2.79 3.21
CA ARG A 111 1.26 3.16 3.87
C ARG A 111 1.35 2.97 5.37
N ILE A 112 0.69 3.85 6.09
CA ILE A 112 0.50 3.76 7.54
C ILE A 112 -0.97 3.95 7.88
N ALA A 113 -1.51 3.06 8.72
CA ALA A 113 -2.90 3.07 9.15
C ALA A 113 -3.02 3.10 10.66
N TRP A 114 -4.10 3.71 11.14
CA TRP A 114 -4.53 3.69 12.53
C TRP A 114 -5.92 3.10 12.59
N HIS A 115 -6.08 1.99 13.34
CA HIS A 115 -7.33 1.26 13.44
C HIS A 115 -7.83 1.23 14.87
N TYR A 116 -9.10 1.53 15.07
CA TYR A 116 -9.82 1.19 16.28
C TYR A 116 -10.15 -0.29 16.27
N ASN A 117 -9.80 -0.99 17.36
CA ASN A 117 -10.03 -2.42 17.53
C ASN A 117 -11.33 -2.64 18.30
N TRP A 118 -12.24 -3.38 17.71
CA TRP A 118 -13.49 -3.82 18.32
C TRP A 118 -13.56 -5.35 18.32
N GLU A 119 -13.83 -5.95 19.47
CA GLU A 119 -13.92 -7.40 19.66
C GLU A 119 -15.35 -7.76 20.05
N PRO A 120 -16.27 -7.97 19.06
CA PRO A 120 -17.66 -8.34 19.35
C PRO A 120 -17.82 -9.76 19.86
N ALA A 121 -16.83 -10.63 19.63
CA ALA A 121 -16.79 -12.00 20.12
C ALA A 121 -15.33 -12.42 20.38
N GLU A 122 -15.12 -13.45 21.20
CA GLU A 122 -13.78 -13.95 21.57
C GLU A 122 -12.91 -14.34 20.35
N ASN A 123 -13.56 -14.80 19.29
CA ASN A 123 -12.92 -15.28 18.07
C ASN A 123 -12.96 -14.27 16.91
N LEU A 124 -13.61 -13.13 17.07
CA LEU A 124 -13.79 -12.12 16.02
C LEU A 124 -13.27 -10.76 16.47
N ARG A 125 -12.33 -10.21 15.70
CA ARG A 125 -11.87 -8.84 15.84
C ARG A 125 -12.18 -8.07 14.58
N ILE A 126 -12.76 -6.90 14.71
CA ILE A 126 -13.04 -5.95 13.64
C ILE A 126 -12.23 -4.69 13.91
N LEU A 127 -11.53 -4.22 12.90
CA LEU A 127 -10.72 -3.03 12.95
C LEU A 127 -11.20 -2.07 11.88
N GLY A 128 -11.36 -0.82 12.25
CA GLY A 128 -11.76 0.24 11.31
C GLY A 128 -10.99 1.53 11.58
N GLY A 129 -10.61 2.24 10.53
CA GLY A 129 -9.83 3.44 10.72
C GLY A 129 -9.43 4.15 9.43
N LEU A 130 -8.39 4.94 9.55
CA LEU A 130 -7.82 5.72 8.46
C LEU A 130 -6.40 5.25 8.14
N GLN A 131 -6.06 5.35 6.88
CA GLN A 131 -4.74 5.07 6.34
C GLN A 131 -4.27 6.28 5.54
N THR A 132 -2.99 6.57 5.57
CA THR A 132 -2.35 7.48 4.61
C THR A 132 -1.19 6.78 3.94
N GLY A 133 -0.87 7.20 2.72
CA GLY A 133 0.20 6.57 1.98
C GLY A 133 0.74 7.40 0.85
N ALA A 134 1.86 6.93 0.32
CA ALA A 134 2.49 7.45 -0.87
C ALA A 134 2.91 6.29 -1.78
N SER A 135 2.76 6.50 -3.07
CA SER A 135 3.14 5.56 -4.12
C SER A 135 4.04 6.26 -5.12
N ILE A 136 5.10 5.58 -5.54
CA ILE A 136 5.99 6.02 -6.61
C ILE A 136 6.24 4.85 -7.56
N GLY A 137 6.26 5.12 -8.86
CA GLY A 137 6.51 4.08 -9.84
C GLY A 137 6.69 4.62 -11.24
N ALA A 138 6.80 3.71 -12.18
CA ALA A 138 6.88 4.03 -13.60
C ALA A 138 6.31 2.91 -14.47
N VAL A 139 5.85 3.29 -15.63
CA VAL A 139 5.46 2.38 -16.73
C VAL A 139 6.28 2.74 -17.95
N TYR A 140 6.88 1.75 -18.59
CA TYR A 140 7.67 1.88 -19.81
C TYR A 140 7.02 1.06 -20.92
N ASN A 141 6.79 1.70 -22.08
CA ASN A 141 6.31 1.03 -23.30
C ASN A 141 7.49 0.75 -24.25
N THR A 142 7.73 -0.50 -24.55
CA THR A 142 8.87 -0.93 -25.37
C THR A 142 8.77 -0.52 -26.83
N ARG A 143 7.60 -0.10 -27.30
CA ARG A 143 7.36 0.29 -28.70
C ARG A 143 7.50 1.80 -28.93
N ASN A 144 7.26 2.63 -27.91
CA ASN A 144 7.27 4.07 -28.07
C ASN A 144 8.69 4.59 -28.23
N GLY A 145 9.00 5.24 -29.36
CA GLY A 145 10.28 5.91 -29.58
C GLY A 145 10.35 7.30 -28.93
N ASN A 146 9.21 7.96 -28.77
CA ASN A 146 9.08 9.27 -28.14
C ASN A 146 8.21 9.14 -26.89
N ASN A 147 8.67 9.67 -25.75
CA ASN A 147 8.04 9.56 -24.44
C ASN A 147 7.63 8.10 -24.09
N PRO A 148 8.60 7.16 -24.03
CA PRO A 148 8.27 5.76 -23.79
C PRO A 148 7.89 5.45 -22.34
N ALA A 149 8.09 6.39 -21.41
CA ALA A 149 7.90 6.18 -19.98
C ALA A 149 6.87 7.14 -19.39
N GLN A 150 6.10 6.64 -18.44
CA GLN A 150 5.20 7.42 -17.60
C GLN A 150 5.61 7.25 -16.14
N ALA A 151 5.99 8.35 -15.48
CA ALA A 151 6.20 8.37 -14.03
C ALA A 151 4.87 8.40 -13.30
N LYS A 152 4.79 7.69 -12.21
CA LYS A 152 3.63 7.61 -11.32
C LYS A 152 4.03 8.12 -9.94
N PHE A 153 3.26 9.03 -9.41
CA PHE A 153 3.36 9.47 -8.02
C PHE A 153 1.97 9.76 -7.51
N SER A 154 1.65 9.26 -6.33
CA SER A 154 0.40 9.60 -5.65
C SER A 154 0.56 9.57 -4.14
N THR A 155 -0.30 10.32 -3.45
CA THR A 155 -0.49 10.25 -2.00
C THR A 155 -1.96 10.31 -1.71
N ASP A 156 -2.42 9.59 -0.70
CA ASP A 156 -3.83 9.51 -0.36
C ASP A 156 -4.10 9.42 1.14
N ILE A 157 -5.34 9.74 1.50
CA ILE A 157 -5.98 9.38 2.75
C ILE A 157 -7.09 8.39 2.40
N ALA A 158 -7.05 7.21 3.01
CA ALA A 158 -7.93 6.10 2.73
C ALA A 158 -8.73 5.68 3.96
N ALA A 159 -9.95 5.17 3.75
CA ALA A 159 -10.61 4.33 4.74
C ALA A 159 -9.99 2.94 4.71
N SER A 160 -9.77 2.37 5.89
CA SER A 160 -9.23 1.01 6.06
C SER A 160 -10.08 0.23 7.03
N ALA A 161 -10.49 -0.97 6.63
CA ALA A 161 -11.26 -1.90 7.45
C ALA A 161 -10.64 -3.28 7.39
N MET A 162 -10.65 -3.97 8.54
CA MET A 162 -10.10 -5.32 8.66
C MET A 162 -10.98 -6.18 9.57
N ALA A 163 -11.18 -7.44 9.20
CA ALA A 163 -11.78 -8.45 10.04
C ALA A 163 -10.80 -9.61 10.23
N VAL A 164 -10.67 -10.07 11.46
CA VAL A 164 -9.83 -11.22 11.84
C VAL A 164 -10.70 -12.21 12.58
N TYR A 165 -10.86 -13.39 12.01
CA TYR A 165 -11.59 -14.50 12.63
C TYR A 165 -10.62 -15.62 12.98
N ARG A 166 -10.64 -16.04 14.23
CA ARG A 166 -9.79 -17.12 14.76
C ARG A 166 -10.60 -18.37 15.00
N PHE A 167 -10.03 -19.51 14.68
CA PHE A 167 -10.66 -20.80 14.93
C PHE A 167 -9.61 -21.87 15.21
N THR A 168 -10.02 -22.88 15.97
CA THR A 168 -9.17 -24.02 16.28
C THR A 168 -9.50 -25.18 15.37
N LEU A 169 -8.50 -25.72 14.70
CA LEU A 169 -8.60 -26.93 13.87
C LEU A 169 -7.44 -27.85 14.23
N LEU A 170 -7.72 -29.14 14.50
CA LEU A 170 -6.72 -30.13 14.88
C LEU A 170 -5.85 -29.68 16.08
N ASN A 171 -6.47 -29.06 17.10
CA ASN A 171 -5.81 -28.49 18.27
C ASN A 171 -4.74 -27.42 17.94
N ARG A 172 -4.86 -26.78 16.79
CA ARG A 172 -4.01 -25.66 16.39
C ARG A 172 -4.86 -24.44 16.08
N LEU A 173 -4.36 -23.26 16.42
CA LEU A 173 -5.04 -22.01 16.18
C LEU A 173 -4.75 -21.49 14.76
N PHE A 174 -5.80 -21.26 13.99
CA PHE A 174 -5.77 -20.64 12.67
C PHE A 174 -6.45 -19.28 12.73
N ALA A 175 -6.12 -18.41 11.79
CA ALA A 175 -6.83 -17.14 11.61
C ALA A 175 -7.09 -16.89 10.12
N VAL A 176 -8.30 -16.44 9.82
CA VAL A 176 -8.64 -15.82 8.52
C VAL A 176 -8.71 -14.33 8.75
N ARG A 177 -8.02 -13.58 7.89
CA ARG A 177 -8.00 -12.13 7.92
C ARG A 177 -8.37 -11.58 6.56
N TYR A 178 -9.30 -10.63 6.54
CA TYR A 178 -9.63 -9.85 5.35
C TYR A 178 -9.44 -8.37 5.66
N GLN A 179 -8.72 -7.68 4.80
CA GLN A 179 -8.51 -6.24 4.85
C GLN A 179 -8.95 -5.60 3.54
N PHE A 180 -9.63 -4.48 3.66
CA PHE A 180 -10.12 -3.66 2.58
C PHE A 180 -9.70 -2.20 2.81
N ASP A 181 -9.03 -1.60 1.82
CA ASP A 181 -8.61 -0.20 1.88
C ASP A 181 -9.15 0.53 0.63
N MET A 182 -9.72 1.73 0.84
CA MET A 182 -10.28 2.58 -0.20
C MET A 182 -9.82 4.03 -0.02
N PRO A 183 -8.95 4.57 -0.89
CA PRO A 183 -8.63 5.99 -0.93
C PRO A 183 -9.88 6.86 -1.08
N LEU A 184 -9.98 7.88 -0.24
CA LEU A 184 -11.08 8.82 -0.20
C LEU A 184 -10.72 10.10 -0.95
N ILE A 185 -9.56 10.67 -0.61
CA ILE A 185 -9.00 11.89 -1.20
C ILE A 185 -7.48 11.74 -1.33
N GLY A 186 -6.89 12.42 -2.30
CA GLY A 186 -5.45 12.38 -2.49
C GLY A 186 -4.96 13.36 -3.54
N LEU A 187 -3.69 13.23 -3.85
CA LEU A 187 -3.03 13.95 -4.94
C LEU A 187 -2.29 12.93 -5.82
N MET A 188 -2.28 13.16 -7.11
CA MET A 188 -1.46 12.38 -8.03
C MET A 188 -0.76 13.26 -9.05
N PHE A 189 0.40 12.81 -9.49
CA PHE A 189 1.07 13.38 -10.65
C PHE A 189 0.46 12.79 -11.92
N SER A 190 0.09 13.65 -12.85
CA SER A 190 -0.37 13.31 -14.19
C SER A 190 0.06 14.36 -15.19
N PRO A 191 0.76 14.00 -16.29
CA PRO A 191 0.90 14.91 -17.41
C PRO A 191 -0.48 15.32 -17.96
N ALA A 192 -0.54 16.42 -18.70
CA ALA A 192 -1.68 16.69 -19.55
C ALA A 192 -1.64 15.79 -20.79
N PHE A 193 -2.79 15.58 -21.42
CA PHE A 193 -2.85 14.81 -22.67
C PHE A 193 -1.93 15.45 -23.75
N GLY A 194 -1.01 14.67 -24.31
CA GLY A 194 -0.04 15.11 -25.31
C GLY A 194 1.17 15.89 -24.78
N GLN A 195 1.21 16.20 -23.48
CA GLN A 195 2.34 16.90 -22.86
C GLN A 195 3.56 15.97 -22.72
N SER A 196 4.71 16.43 -23.15
CA SER A 196 5.97 15.67 -23.02
C SER A 196 6.71 16.00 -21.72
N TYR A 197 7.56 15.08 -21.27
CA TYR A 197 8.46 15.32 -20.13
C TYR A 197 9.46 16.45 -20.39
N TYR A 198 9.84 16.66 -21.66
CA TYR A 198 10.68 17.78 -22.05
C TYR A 198 9.98 19.12 -21.79
N GLU A 199 8.70 19.24 -22.17
CA GLU A 199 7.91 20.45 -21.91
C GLU A 199 7.76 20.72 -20.41
N MET A 200 7.54 19.69 -19.61
CA MET A 200 7.44 19.84 -18.17
C MET A 200 8.78 20.25 -17.53
N PHE A 201 9.83 19.47 -17.75
CA PHE A 201 11.07 19.60 -16.95
C PHE A 201 12.11 20.51 -17.57
N SER A 202 12.11 20.71 -18.91
CA SER A 202 13.06 21.60 -19.59
C SER A 202 12.47 22.96 -19.92
N LEU A 203 11.19 23.04 -20.29
CA LEU A 203 10.51 24.29 -20.60
C LEU A 203 9.75 24.88 -19.40
N GLY A 204 9.59 24.13 -18.33
CA GLY A 204 8.94 24.62 -17.12
C GLY A 204 7.41 24.69 -17.19
N HIS A 205 6.77 23.94 -18.06
CA HIS A 205 5.31 23.88 -18.19
C HIS A 205 4.73 22.89 -17.19
N TYR A 206 4.58 23.31 -15.94
CA TYR A 206 4.10 22.42 -14.86
C TYR A 206 2.61 22.57 -14.56
N ASP A 207 1.88 23.36 -15.31
CA ASP A 207 0.49 23.67 -15.02
C ASP A 207 -0.37 22.39 -14.98
N HIS A 208 -1.12 22.24 -13.89
CA HIS A 208 -2.06 21.14 -13.67
C HIS A 208 -1.47 19.72 -13.60
N ASN A 209 -0.15 19.54 -13.45
CA ASN A 209 0.46 18.21 -13.33
C ASN A 209 0.25 17.56 -11.96
N VAL A 210 -0.08 18.32 -10.93
CA VAL A 210 -0.51 17.79 -9.62
C VAL A 210 -2.02 17.91 -9.52
N CYS A 211 -2.70 16.79 -9.50
CA CYS A 211 -4.14 16.70 -9.59
C CYS A 211 -4.73 16.16 -8.31
N ALA A 212 -5.83 16.78 -7.85
CA ALA A 212 -6.63 16.26 -6.76
C ALA A 212 -7.38 15.00 -7.20
N THR A 213 -7.36 13.98 -6.33
CA THR A 213 -8.03 12.70 -6.57
C THR A 213 -9.04 12.40 -5.47
N TRP A 214 -10.12 11.72 -5.86
CA TRP A 214 -11.15 11.20 -4.97
C TRP A 214 -11.80 9.96 -5.61
N ALA A 215 -12.68 9.29 -4.89
CA ALA A 215 -13.33 8.06 -5.36
C ALA A 215 -14.07 8.20 -6.70
N GLY A 216 -14.44 9.41 -7.13
CA GLY A 216 -15.13 9.64 -8.42
C GLY A 216 -14.19 9.72 -9.63
N ASN A 217 -12.96 10.25 -9.47
CA ASN A 217 -12.00 10.37 -10.57
C ASN A 217 -10.82 9.40 -10.47
N ALA A 218 -10.58 8.79 -9.29
CA ALA A 218 -9.52 7.81 -9.08
C ALA A 218 -9.96 6.67 -8.14
N PRO A 219 -11.04 5.92 -8.49
CA PRO A 219 -11.50 4.82 -7.66
C PRO A 219 -10.42 3.76 -7.51
N THR A 220 -10.10 3.45 -6.26
CA THR A 220 -9.10 2.46 -5.91
C THR A 220 -9.62 1.57 -4.80
N PHE A 221 -9.49 0.25 -4.98
CA PHE A 221 -9.86 -0.76 -4.01
C PHE A 221 -8.69 -1.71 -3.83
N ARG A 222 -8.24 -1.88 -2.58
CA ARG A 222 -7.16 -2.78 -2.20
C ARG A 222 -7.72 -3.86 -1.28
N ASN A 223 -7.61 -5.12 -1.68
CA ASN A 223 -8.12 -6.26 -0.94
C ASN A 223 -6.99 -7.20 -0.57
N LEU A 224 -6.95 -7.65 0.67
CA LEU A 224 -6.01 -8.65 1.15
C LEU A 224 -6.76 -9.69 2.00
N LEU A 225 -6.96 -10.89 1.45
CA LEU A 225 -7.50 -12.04 2.18
C LEU A 225 -6.37 -13.00 2.51
N THR A 226 -6.21 -13.38 3.77
CA THR A 226 -5.16 -14.30 4.21
C THR A 226 -5.67 -15.35 5.16
N LEU A 227 -5.08 -16.54 5.07
CA LEU A 227 -5.18 -17.63 6.05
C LEU A 227 -3.82 -17.78 6.73
N GLU A 228 -3.84 -17.77 8.04
CA GLU A 228 -2.68 -17.97 8.90
C GLU A 228 -2.74 -19.35 9.54
N ALA A 229 -1.66 -20.10 9.41
CA ALA A 229 -1.51 -21.44 9.97
C ALA A 229 -0.22 -21.51 10.80
N PRO A 230 -0.24 -22.11 12.01
CA PRO A 230 0.95 -22.24 12.84
C PRO A 230 1.99 -23.13 12.16
N LEU A 231 3.24 -22.66 12.07
CA LEU A 231 4.36 -23.37 11.47
C LEU A 231 5.62 -23.18 12.32
N GLY A 232 5.98 -24.19 13.09
CA GLY A 232 7.10 -24.13 14.02
C GLY A 232 6.96 -23.00 15.05
N SER A 233 7.95 -22.11 15.14
CA SER A 233 7.96 -20.95 16.03
C SER A 233 7.30 -19.70 15.44
N GLY A 234 6.70 -19.81 14.26
CA GLY A 234 6.02 -18.72 13.57
C GLY A 234 4.72 -19.15 12.91
N THR A 235 4.25 -18.35 11.97
CA THR A 235 2.98 -18.58 11.29
C THR A 235 3.19 -18.46 9.79
N LEU A 236 2.81 -19.51 9.06
CA LEU A 236 2.68 -19.45 7.61
C LEU A 236 1.45 -18.62 7.28
N ARG A 237 1.57 -17.69 6.35
CA ARG A 237 0.46 -16.89 5.82
C ARG A 237 0.36 -17.14 4.32
N ILE A 238 -0.79 -17.59 3.87
CA ILE A 238 -1.14 -17.72 2.46
C ILE A 238 -2.35 -16.84 2.18
N GLY A 239 -2.48 -16.32 0.96
CA GLY A 239 -3.60 -15.45 0.70
C GLY A 239 -3.75 -15.02 -0.76
N TRP A 240 -4.70 -14.13 -0.92
CA TRP A 240 -5.04 -13.45 -2.16
C TRP A 240 -4.93 -11.93 -1.98
N ARG A 241 -4.26 -11.27 -2.92
CA ARG A 241 -4.22 -9.82 -3.05
C ARG A 241 -4.93 -9.41 -4.32
N GLY A 242 -5.99 -8.61 -4.18
CA GLY A 242 -6.75 -8.07 -5.30
C GLY A 242 -6.73 -6.54 -5.26
N ASP A 243 -6.14 -5.91 -6.27
CA ASP A 243 -6.10 -4.46 -6.39
C ASP A 243 -6.82 -4.01 -7.66
N ILE A 244 -7.70 -3.04 -7.52
CA ILE A 244 -8.32 -2.29 -8.60
C ILE A 244 -7.90 -0.83 -8.41
N ARG A 245 -7.03 -0.32 -9.26
CA ARG A 245 -6.59 1.08 -9.26
C ARG A 245 -7.00 1.69 -10.58
N GLN A 246 -7.78 2.76 -10.55
CA GLN A 246 -8.24 3.47 -11.74
C GLN A 246 -8.04 4.96 -11.57
N SER A 247 -7.85 5.68 -12.66
CA SER A 247 -7.90 7.14 -12.68
C SER A 247 -8.34 7.69 -14.03
N HIS A 248 -9.03 8.81 -13.97
CA HIS A 248 -9.35 9.64 -15.12
C HIS A 248 -9.08 11.10 -14.76
N VAL A 249 -7.86 11.54 -15.07
CA VAL A 249 -7.32 12.84 -14.66
C VAL A 249 -6.54 13.43 -15.82
N ASN A 250 -6.63 14.75 -16.05
CA ASN A 250 -6.00 15.47 -17.16
C ASN A 250 -6.31 14.85 -18.55
N HIS A 251 -7.56 14.38 -18.74
CA HIS A 251 -8.01 13.66 -19.94
C HIS A 251 -7.27 12.35 -20.22
N LEU A 252 -6.46 11.86 -19.28
CA LEU A 252 -5.79 10.58 -19.34
C LEU A 252 -6.54 9.54 -18.50
N LYS A 253 -6.75 8.38 -19.08
CA LYS A 253 -7.30 7.21 -18.38
C LYS A 253 -6.16 6.27 -18.03
N SER A 254 -6.12 5.79 -16.83
CA SER A 254 -5.25 4.69 -16.46
C SER A 254 -5.97 3.71 -15.54
N HIS A 255 -5.64 2.45 -15.67
CA HIS A 255 -6.00 1.45 -14.68
C HIS A 255 -4.90 0.39 -14.51
N THR A 256 -4.89 -0.20 -13.34
CA THR A 256 -4.11 -1.41 -13.03
C THR A 256 -5.01 -2.31 -12.18
N TRP A 257 -5.32 -3.48 -12.69
CA TRP A 257 -6.08 -4.52 -12.00
C TRP A 257 -5.15 -5.70 -11.76
N SER A 258 -4.95 -6.06 -10.53
CA SER A 258 -4.02 -7.14 -10.15
C SER A 258 -4.73 -8.17 -9.30
N ASN A 259 -4.49 -9.45 -9.60
CA ASN A 259 -4.94 -10.60 -8.83
C ASN A 259 -3.76 -11.52 -8.58
N LEU A 260 -3.33 -11.61 -7.31
CA LEU A 260 -2.11 -12.32 -6.95
C LEU A 260 -2.40 -13.37 -5.87
N PHE A 261 -1.81 -14.53 -6.03
CA PHE A 261 -1.61 -15.46 -4.93
C PHE A 261 -0.39 -15.00 -4.12
N MET A 262 -0.55 -14.97 -2.79
CA MET A 262 0.48 -14.50 -1.85
C MET A 262 0.85 -15.62 -0.89
N ILE A 263 2.14 -15.73 -0.60
CA ILE A 263 2.65 -16.63 0.44
C ILE A 263 3.70 -15.91 1.27
N GLY A 264 3.73 -16.17 2.57
CA GLY A 264 4.67 -15.50 3.45
C GLY A 264 4.71 -16.08 4.84
N TYR A 265 5.45 -15.40 5.68
CA TYR A 265 5.70 -15.80 7.05
C TYR A 265 5.46 -14.64 8.01
N VAL A 266 4.78 -14.94 9.12
CA VAL A 266 4.47 -14.00 10.19
C VAL A 266 5.27 -14.35 11.44
N LYS A 267 5.89 -13.34 12.03
CA LYS A 267 6.50 -13.39 13.35
C LYS A 267 5.81 -12.44 14.31
N HIS A 268 5.51 -12.93 15.48
CA HIS A 268 5.03 -12.14 16.60
C HIS A 268 6.18 -11.90 17.56
N PHE A 269 6.47 -10.64 17.84
CA PHE A 269 7.50 -10.24 18.79
C PHE A 269 6.85 -9.67 20.04
N ARG A 270 7.25 -10.16 21.20
CA ARG A 270 6.99 -9.53 22.47
C ARG A 270 8.26 -8.81 22.91
N LEU A 271 8.22 -7.50 23.02
CA LEU A 271 9.28 -6.74 23.68
C LEU A 271 9.09 -6.93 25.19
N VAL A 272 9.85 -7.87 25.78
CA VAL A 272 9.88 -8.10 27.22
C VAL A 272 10.99 -7.22 27.79
N LYS A 273 10.63 -6.24 28.63
CA LYS A 273 11.53 -5.72 29.63
C LYS A 273 11.50 -6.71 30.78
N HIS A 274 12.64 -7.25 31.17
CA HIS A 274 12.77 -8.21 32.25
C HIS A 274 12.25 -7.61 33.56
N SER A 275 11.07 -8.02 33.98
CA SER A 275 10.54 -7.84 35.33
C SER A 275 9.59 -9.00 35.58
N ASP A 276 9.84 -9.70 36.68
CA ASP A 276 9.12 -10.91 37.11
C ASP A 276 7.59 -10.76 37.12
N GLY A 277 6.89 -11.81 36.67
CA GLY A 277 5.53 -12.14 37.07
C GLY A 277 4.45 -11.76 36.07
N ASP A 278 3.92 -12.74 35.45
CA ASP A 278 2.62 -13.01 34.82
C ASP A 278 2.62 -13.20 33.30
N SER A 279 2.41 -14.47 32.99
CA SER A 279 2.27 -14.96 31.61
C SER A 279 0.79 -14.93 31.19
N HIS A 280 0.37 -13.92 30.44
CA HIS A 280 -0.81 -14.03 29.60
C HIS A 280 -0.43 -13.99 28.13
N LYS A 281 -0.67 -15.12 27.46
CA LYS A 281 -0.50 -15.28 26.01
C LYS A 281 -1.60 -14.49 25.30
N TYR A 282 -1.27 -13.37 24.69
CA TYR A 282 -2.11 -12.73 23.68
C TYR A 282 -1.45 -12.93 22.30
N ILE A 283 -2.17 -13.59 21.40
CA ILE A 283 -1.87 -13.69 19.97
C ILE A 283 -2.64 -12.57 19.29
N LEU A 284 -1.95 -11.67 18.60
CA LEU A 284 -2.59 -10.65 17.76
C LEU A 284 -3.12 -11.27 16.48
#